data_16d6c11390e23101c6ae527f5ed495a1
#
_entry.id   16d6c11390e23101c6ae527f5ed495a1
#
_cell.length_a   1.000
_cell.length_b   1.000
_cell.length_c   1.000
_cell.angle_alpha   90.00
_cell.angle_beta   90.00
_cell.angle_gamma   90.00
#
_symmetry.space_group_name_H-M   'P 1'
#
loop_
_entity.id
_entity.type
_entity.pdbx_description
1 polymer ?
#
loop_
_entity_poly.entity_id
_entity_poly.type
_entity_poly.pdbx_seq_one_letter_code
_entity_poly.pdbx_strand_id
1 'polypeptide(L)'
;MQAPTKHISADSGPQRRALREPTWVRVLIRTASLSFLGIFLLLPLVAVFYEALRSGVGAYFASFRDPAALSAIKLTLIAAGISLPLNLVFGLAAAWTIAKFEFWGKSFLTTLIDLPFAVSPVISGLVFVLLFGMQGWLGPWMSAHDFKVLFAVPGIVLATVFISFPFVARELIPLMQEQGTEEEQAALSLGANGWQTFWYVTLPNVKWALLYGVILSNARAMGEFGAVSVVSGHIRGKTNTVPLHVEILYNEYNFVAAFSVASLLVMLALVTLAIKTLLERKLQQQMANAAADPGVLRLDAALHSSHEQVGERATIGAARIFLLTTVPTA
;
A
#
# COMPACT_ATOMS: atom_id res chain seq x y z
N MET A 1 -18.72 54.78 32.31
CA MET A 1 -18.58 53.60 33.19
C MET A 1 -18.57 52.37 32.28
N GLN A 2 -17.38 51.90 31.93
CA GLN A 2 -17.21 50.69 31.12
C GLN A 2 -17.03 49.51 32.09
N ALA A 3 -17.84 48.47 31.94
CA ALA A 3 -17.72 47.25 32.69
C ALA A 3 -16.56 46.42 32.16
N PRO A 4 -15.73 45.78 32.99
CA PRO A 4 -14.63 44.97 32.53
C PRO A 4 -15.15 43.65 31.95
N THR A 5 -14.82 43.40 30.69
CA THR A 5 -14.99 42.10 30.04
C THR A 5 -14.07 41.06 30.71
N LYS A 6 -14.70 40.17 31.48
CA LYS A 6 -14.05 39.01 32.09
C LYS A 6 -13.58 38.06 30.95
N HIS A 7 -12.29 38.04 30.70
CA HIS A 7 -11.66 36.94 29.91
C HIS A 7 -11.93 35.62 30.67
N ILE A 8 -12.84 34.83 30.15
CA ILE A 8 -12.99 33.44 30.57
C ILE A 8 -11.79 32.69 29.97
N SER A 9 -10.74 32.58 30.77
CA SER A 9 -9.69 31.63 30.52
C SER A 9 -10.34 30.23 30.44
N ALA A 10 -10.25 29.58 29.29
CA ALA A 10 -10.67 28.20 29.12
C ALA A 10 -9.77 27.32 30.02
N ASP A 11 -10.22 27.20 31.29
CA ASP A 11 -9.66 26.23 32.22
C ASP A 11 -9.87 24.84 31.60
N SER A 12 -8.80 24.25 31.16
CA SER A 12 -8.78 22.89 30.67
C SER A 12 -9.06 21.94 31.82
N GLY A 13 -10.38 21.77 32.10
CA GLY A 13 -10.93 21.15 33.26
C GLY A 13 -10.45 19.73 33.52
N PRO A 14 -10.81 19.19 34.69
CA PRO A 14 -10.32 17.91 35.25
C PRO A 14 -10.56 16.69 34.35
N GLN A 15 -11.37 16.78 33.29
CA GLN A 15 -11.66 15.69 32.36
C GLN A 15 -10.45 15.23 31.57
N ARG A 16 -9.46 16.08 31.22
CA ARG A 16 -8.22 15.64 30.55
C ARG A 16 -7.24 14.94 31.49
N ARG A 17 -7.35 15.11 32.80
CA ARG A 17 -6.51 14.39 33.78
C ARG A 17 -7.04 12.98 34.09
N ALA A 18 -8.36 12.78 34.08
CA ALA A 18 -8.99 11.48 34.34
C ALA A 18 -8.68 10.42 33.25
N LEU A 19 -8.34 10.84 32.01
CA LEU A 19 -7.96 9.96 30.90
C LEU A 19 -6.45 9.69 30.79
N ARG A 20 -5.62 10.23 31.69
CA ARG A 20 -4.20 9.93 31.73
C ARG A 20 -3.95 8.69 32.58
N GLU A 21 -3.71 7.57 31.91
CA GLU A 21 -3.24 6.35 32.56
C GLU A 21 -2.00 6.62 33.41
N PRO A 22 -1.87 5.94 34.58
CA PRO A 22 -0.70 6.05 35.44
C PRO A 22 0.58 5.78 34.65
N THR A 23 1.65 6.51 34.96
CA THR A 23 2.94 6.43 34.23
C THR A 23 3.50 5.00 34.20
N TRP A 24 3.30 4.24 35.29
CA TRP A 24 3.78 2.86 35.36
C TRP A 24 3.02 1.92 34.41
N VAL A 25 1.70 2.08 34.24
CA VAL A 25 0.90 1.30 33.26
C VAL A 25 1.38 1.57 31.84
N ARG A 26 1.62 2.84 31.52
CA ARG A 26 2.13 3.25 30.21
C ARG A 26 3.51 2.69 29.92
N VAL A 27 4.41 2.70 30.91
CA VAL A 27 5.74 2.11 30.81
C VAL A 27 5.62 0.60 30.65
N LEU A 28 4.79 -0.06 31.45
CA LEU A 28 4.58 -1.50 31.39
C LEU A 28 4.06 -1.95 30.00
N ILE A 29 3.02 -1.27 29.50
CA ILE A 29 2.45 -1.58 28.18
C ILE A 29 3.50 -1.37 27.06
N ARG A 30 4.23 -0.25 27.10
CA ARG A 30 5.29 0.03 26.10
C ARG A 30 6.40 -1.00 26.15
N THR A 31 6.89 -1.35 27.36
CA THR A 31 7.94 -2.33 27.52
C THR A 31 7.48 -3.72 27.08
N ALA A 32 6.28 -4.14 27.49
CA ALA A 32 5.71 -5.42 27.06
C ALA A 32 5.54 -5.49 25.54
N SER A 33 4.99 -4.44 24.91
CA SER A 33 4.81 -4.37 23.47
C SER A 33 6.15 -4.39 22.72
N LEU A 34 7.14 -3.59 23.17
CA LEU A 34 8.46 -3.54 22.55
C LEU A 34 9.23 -4.85 22.74
N SER A 35 9.13 -5.49 23.92
CA SER A 35 9.74 -6.79 24.17
C SER A 35 9.11 -7.88 23.31
N PHE A 36 7.79 -7.90 23.22
CA PHE A 36 7.07 -8.83 22.35
C PHE A 36 7.49 -8.66 20.89
N LEU A 37 7.43 -7.42 20.36
CA LEU A 37 7.85 -7.15 19.00
C LEU A 37 9.33 -7.49 18.77
N GLY A 38 10.21 -7.14 19.72
CA GLY A 38 11.64 -7.44 19.65
C GLY A 38 11.90 -8.93 19.57
N ILE A 39 11.30 -9.73 20.45
CA ILE A 39 11.51 -11.17 20.47
C ILE A 39 10.92 -11.82 19.21
N PHE A 40 9.65 -11.54 18.87
CA PHE A 40 8.99 -12.21 17.74
C PHE A 40 9.49 -11.74 16.36
N LEU A 41 10.02 -10.53 16.25
CA LEU A 41 10.53 -10.00 14.97
C LEU A 41 12.04 -10.18 14.82
N LEU A 42 12.81 -9.80 15.84
CA LEU A 42 14.28 -9.81 15.74
C LEU A 42 14.87 -11.20 15.92
N LEU A 43 14.29 -12.07 16.75
CA LEU A 43 14.85 -13.39 16.99
C LEU A 43 14.84 -14.26 15.72
N PRO A 44 13.74 -14.40 14.96
CA PRO A 44 13.76 -15.12 13.68
C PRO A 44 14.72 -14.49 12.66
N LEU A 45 14.78 -13.15 12.63
CA LEU A 45 15.70 -12.43 11.74
C LEU A 45 17.16 -12.76 12.03
N VAL A 46 17.55 -12.70 13.31
CA VAL A 46 18.90 -13.07 13.76
C VAL A 46 19.19 -14.54 13.49
N ALA A 47 18.21 -15.44 13.71
CA ALA A 47 18.36 -16.86 13.45
C ALA A 47 18.66 -17.15 11.97
N VAL A 48 18.00 -16.45 11.02
CA VAL A 48 18.29 -16.59 9.59
C VAL A 48 19.75 -16.27 9.28
N PHE A 49 20.27 -15.12 9.77
CA PHE A 49 21.66 -14.74 9.55
C PHE A 49 22.66 -15.62 10.29
N TYR A 50 22.31 -16.06 11.51
CA TYR A 50 23.13 -16.99 12.28
C TYR A 50 23.33 -18.32 11.52
N GLU A 51 22.24 -18.95 11.07
CA GLU A 51 22.32 -20.20 10.31
C GLU A 51 22.99 -20.02 8.96
N ALA A 52 22.73 -18.89 8.26
CA ALA A 52 23.38 -18.56 7.01
C ALA A 52 24.91 -18.47 7.13
N LEU A 53 25.42 -17.94 8.25
CA LEU A 53 26.85 -17.75 8.50
C LEU A 53 27.52 -18.86 9.31
N ARG A 54 26.74 -19.88 9.73
CA ARG A 54 27.22 -20.97 10.63
C ARG A 54 28.43 -21.72 10.08
N SER A 55 28.49 -21.93 8.76
CA SER A 55 29.62 -22.60 8.08
C SER A 55 30.67 -21.61 7.57
N GLY A 56 30.61 -20.35 8.02
CA GLY A 56 31.55 -19.31 7.66
C GLY A 56 31.16 -18.51 6.41
N VAL A 57 31.80 -17.35 6.26
CA VAL A 57 31.50 -16.37 5.19
C VAL A 57 31.79 -16.94 3.79
N GLY A 58 32.77 -17.86 3.67
CA GLY A 58 33.06 -18.52 2.39
C GLY A 58 31.91 -19.37 1.89
N ALA A 59 31.30 -20.19 2.78
CA ALA A 59 30.14 -21.01 2.44
C ALA A 59 28.90 -20.16 2.11
N TYR A 60 28.71 -19.05 2.83
CA TYR A 60 27.69 -18.06 2.54
C TYR A 60 27.74 -17.54 1.12
N PHE A 61 28.90 -17.02 0.66
CA PHE A 61 29.05 -16.53 -0.70
C PHE A 61 29.06 -17.64 -1.75
N ALA A 62 29.52 -18.85 -1.41
CA ALA A 62 29.47 -20.01 -2.31
C ALA A 62 28.02 -20.37 -2.66
N SER A 63 27.06 -20.23 -1.71
CA SER A 63 25.63 -20.51 -1.93
C SER A 63 25.01 -19.62 -3.04
N PHE A 64 25.52 -18.43 -3.26
CA PHE A 64 25.06 -17.55 -4.34
C PHE A 64 25.72 -17.84 -5.70
N ARG A 65 26.80 -18.60 -5.73
CA ARG A 65 27.46 -19.02 -6.98
C ARG A 65 26.85 -20.26 -7.60
N ASP A 66 25.96 -20.94 -6.88
CA ASP A 66 25.22 -22.07 -7.42
C ASP A 66 24.37 -21.62 -8.61
N PRO A 67 24.49 -22.28 -9.79
CA PRO A 67 23.69 -21.95 -10.98
C PRO A 67 22.18 -21.98 -10.73
N ALA A 68 21.70 -22.88 -9.86
CA ALA A 68 20.28 -22.95 -9.52
C ALA A 68 19.84 -21.75 -8.68
N ALA A 69 20.65 -21.28 -7.73
CA ALA A 69 20.39 -20.07 -6.96
C ALA A 69 20.38 -18.82 -7.86
N LEU A 70 21.36 -18.68 -8.75
CA LEU A 70 21.42 -17.57 -9.70
C LEU A 70 20.20 -17.55 -10.63
N SER A 71 19.77 -18.72 -11.12
CA SER A 71 18.59 -18.82 -11.96
C SER A 71 17.31 -18.45 -11.19
N ALA A 72 17.20 -18.85 -9.93
CA ALA A 72 16.07 -18.48 -9.05
C ALA A 72 16.03 -16.97 -8.80
N ILE A 73 17.16 -16.34 -8.52
CA ILE A 73 17.27 -14.88 -8.36
C ILE A 73 16.82 -14.17 -9.65
N LYS A 74 17.38 -14.59 -10.80
CA LYS A 74 17.03 -14.02 -12.10
C LYS A 74 15.53 -14.14 -12.37
N LEU A 75 14.94 -15.30 -12.13
CA LEU A 75 13.51 -15.52 -12.36
C LEU A 75 12.64 -14.67 -11.43
N THR A 76 13.01 -14.55 -10.16
CA THR A 76 12.29 -13.70 -9.21
C THR A 76 12.33 -12.24 -9.67
N LEU A 77 13.48 -11.75 -10.12
CA LEU A 77 13.61 -10.39 -10.64
C LEU A 77 12.80 -10.18 -11.94
N ILE A 78 12.78 -11.17 -12.84
CA ILE A 78 11.96 -11.10 -14.06
C ILE A 78 10.48 -11.09 -13.70
N ALA A 79 10.03 -11.99 -12.82
CA ALA A 79 8.64 -12.04 -12.38
C ALA A 79 8.20 -10.73 -11.72
N ALA A 80 9.00 -10.20 -10.80
CA ALA A 80 8.73 -8.91 -10.17
C ALA A 80 8.79 -7.76 -11.20
N GLY A 81 9.78 -7.75 -12.07
CA GLY A 81 9.98 -6.71 -13.10
C GLY A 81 8.84 -6.61 -14.11
N ILE A 82 8.16 -7.73 -14.42
CA ILE A 82 6.98 -7.75 -15.30
C ILE A 82 5.70 -7.48 -14.49
N SER A 83 5.56 -8.07 -13.29
CA SER A 83 4.37 -7.93 -12.47
C SER A 83 4.18 -6.49 -11.97
N LEU A 84 5.27 -5.80 -11.63
CA LEU A 84 5.21 -4.46 -11.07
C LEU A 84 4.61 -3.41 -12.02
N PRO A 85 5.04 -3.27 -13.29
CA PRO A 85 4.39 -2.39 -14.26
C PRO A 85 2.92 -2.75 -14.53
N LEU A 86 2.60 -4.04 -14.59
CA LEU A 86 1.22 -4.48 -14.75
C LEU A 86 0.35 -4.07 -13.57
N ASN A 87 0.82 -4.29 -12.35
CA ASN A 87 0.11 -3.89 -11.13
C ASN A 87 -0.02 -2.36 -11.03
N LEU A 88 0.99 -1.61 -11.46
CA LEU A 88 0.93 -0.16 -11.53
C LEU A 88 -0.18 0.30 -12.46
N VAL A 89 -0.22 -0.19 -13.69
CA VAL A 89 -1.20 0.21 -14.70
C VAL A 89 -2.61 -0.21 -14.28
N PHE A 90 -2.81 -1.49 -13.94
CA PHE A 90 -4.14 -1.99 -13.58
C PHE A 90 -4.61 -1.44 -12.22
N GLY A 91 -3.72 -1.34 -11.22
CA GLY A 91 -4.04 -0.81 -9.91
C GLY A 91 -4.41 0.67 -9.95
N LEU A 92 -3.66 1.47 -10.72
CA LEU A 92 -3.96 2.89 -10.93
C LEU A 92 -5.28 3.08 -11.70
N ALA A 93 -5.50 2.32 -12.77
CA ALA A 93 -6.74 2.38 -13.55
C ALA A 93 -7.96 1.99 -12.69
N ALA A 94 -7.85 0.92 -11.91
CA ALA A 94 -8.91 0.47 -11.01
C ALA A 94 -9.19 1.51 -9.92
N ALA A 95 -8.14 2.04 -9.28
CA ALA A 95 -8.27 3.07 -8.25
C ALA A 95 -8.93 4.35 -8.80
N TRP A 96 -8.48 4.81 -9.96
CA TRP A 96 -9.03 5.99 -10.61
C TRP A 96 -10.51 5.80 -10.96
N THR A 97 -10.86 4.63 -11.53
CA THR A 97 -12.24 4.31 -11.88
C THR A 97 -13.14 4.28 -10.64
N ILE A 98 -12.71 3.62 -9.57
CA ILE A 98 -13.50 3.51 -8.33
C ILE A 98 -13.59 4.84 -7.58
N ALA A 99 -12.52 5.61 -7.53
CA ALA A 99 -12.49 6.82 -6.75
C ALA A 99 -13.23 8.00 -7.41
N LYS A 100 -13.12 8.13 -8.75
CA LYS A 100 -13.57 9.34 -9.45
C LYS A 100 -14.89 9.17 -10.20
N PHE A 101 -15.37 7.93 -10.41
CA PHE A 101 -16.58 7.69 -11.16
C PHE A 101 -17.63 6.95 -10.35
N GLU A 102 -18.90 7.28 -10.59
CA GLU A 102 -20.05 6.53 -10.09
C GLU A 102 -20.62 5.69 -11.24
N PHE A 103 -20.67 4.37 -11.03
CA PHE A 103 -21.18 3.42 -12.02
C PHE A 103 -21.82 2.20 -11.36
N TRP A 104 -22.71 1.56 -12.09
CA TRP A 104 -23.30 0.31 -11.63
C TRP A 104 -22.24 -0.79 -11.56
N GLY A 105 -22.15 -1.48 -10.40
CA GLY A 105 -21.14 -2.53 -10.18
C GLY A 105 -19.84 -2.02 -9.48
N LYS A 106 -19.74 -0.76 -9.09
CA LYS A 106 -18.60 -0.21 -8.33
C LYS A 106 -18.27 -1.05 -7.09
N SER A 107 -19.28 -1.40 -6.29
CA SER A 107 -19.13 -2.25 -5.11
C SER A 107 -18.61 -3.66 -5.45
N PHE A 108 -19.10 -4.24 -6.54
CA PHE A 108 -18.63 -5.54 -7.03
C PHE A 108 -17.14 -5.46 -7.45
N LEU A 109 -16.74 -4.42 -8.19
CA LEU A 109 -15.35 -4.22 -8.61
C LEU A 109 -14.42 -4.05 -7.39
N THR A 110 -14.86 -3.29 -6.39
CA THR A 110 -14.09 -3.13 -5.13
C THR A 110 -13.91 -4.48 -4.43
N THR A 111 -14.99 -5.26 -4.32
CA THR A 111 -14.92 -6.62 -3.74
C THR A 111 -14.00 -7.54 -4.54
N LEU A 112 -14.03 -7.45 -5.88
CA LEU A 112 -13.16 -8.24 -6.75
C LEU A 112 -11.67 -7.91 -6.57
N ILE A 113 -11.35 -6.64 -6.35
CA ILE A 113 -9.97 -6.21 -6.02
C ILE A 113 -9.50 -6.81 -4.70
N ASP A 114 -10.41 -6.97 -3.74
CA ASP A 114 -10.09 -7.54 -2.44
C ASP A 114 -10.03 -9.08 -2.42
N LEU A 115 -10.50 -9.73 -3.49
CA LEU A 115 -10.55 -11.18 -3.60
C LEU A 115 -9.21 -11.88 -3.30
N PRO A 116 -8.04 -11.40 -3.81
CA PRO A 116 -6.76 -12.04 -3.52
C PRO A 116 -6.37 -12.03 -2.03
N PHE A 117 -6.93 -11.13 -1.23
CA PHE A 117 -6.71 -11.14 0.23
C PHE A 117 -7.62 -12.15 0.96
N ALA A 118 -8.80 -12.41 0.41
CA ALA A 118 -9.77 -13.33 1.00
C ALA A 118 -9.46 -14.79 0.66
N VAL A 119 -8.79 -15.05 -0.46
CA VAL A 119 -8.49 -16.40 -0.96
C VAL A 119 -7.05 -16.76 -0.62
N SER A 120 -6.82 -17.98 -0.13
CA SER A 120 -5.47 -18.49 0.09
C SER A 120 -4.65 -18.44 -1.22
N PRO A 121 -3.39 -17.97 -1.19
CA PRO A 121 -2.53 -17.96 -2.37
C PRO A 121 -2.41 -19.32 -3.06
N VAL A 122 -2.36 -20.41 -2.28
CA VAL A 122 -2.31 -21.78 -2.83
C VAL A 122 -3.58 -22.11 -3.61
N ILE A 123 -4.76 -21.75 -3.08
CA ILE A 123 -6.03 -21.93 -3.77
C ILE A 123 -6.08 -21.11 -5.06
N SER A 124 -5.58 -19.88 -5.03
CA SER A 124 -5.45 -19.06 -6.23
C SER A 124 -4.57 -19.75 -7.29
N GLY A 125 -3.46 -20.36 -6.88
CA GLY A 125 -2.63 -21.17 -7.78
C GLY A 125 -3.40 -22.36 -8.38
N LEU A 126 -4.20 -23.06 -7.60
CA LEU A 126 -5.05 -24.15 -8.09
C LEU A 126 -6.11 -23.66 -9.09
N VAL A 127 -6.68 -22.49 -8.88
CA VAL A 127 -7.61 -21.87 -9.86
C VAL A 127 -6.90 -21.65 -11.20
N PHE A 128 -5.65 -21.18 -11.20
CA PHE A 128 -4.87 -21.06 -12.43
C PHE A 128 -4.62 -22.43 -13.09
N VAL A 129 -4.41 -23.49 -12.31
CA VAL A 129 -4.28 -24.84 -12.88
C VAL A 129 -5.60 -25.29 -13.53
N LEU A 130 -6.75 -25.01 -12.90
CA LEU A 130 -8.06 -25.31 -13.50
C LEU A 130 -8.35 -24.50 -14.76
N LEU A 131 -7.85 -23.27 -14.85
CA LEU A 131 -8.06 -22.43 -16.05
C LEU A 131 -7.12 -22.81 -17.19
N PHE A 132 -5.83 -22.93 -16.90
CA PHE A 132 -4.75 -23.04 -17.89
C PHE A 132 -4.14 -24.44 -18.02
N GLY A 133 -4.57 -25.40 -17.19
CA GLY A 133 -4.14 -26.80 -17.31
C GLY A 133 -4.60 -27.44 -18.61
N MET A 134 -3.95 -28.54 -19.02
CA MET A 134 -4.28 -29.25 -20.27
C MET A 134 -5.75 -29.65 -20.34
N GLN A 135 -6.37 -30.01 -19.21
CA GLN A 135 -7.79 -30.33 -19.08
C GLN A 135 -8.63 -29.14 -18.61
N GLY A 136 -8.03 -27.96 -18.47
CA GLY A 136 -8.68 -26.76 -18.03
C GLY A 136 -9.47 -26.07 -19.14
N TRP A 137 -10.18 -25.00 -18.76
CA TRP A 137 -11.07 -24.30 -19.71
C TRP A 137 -10.33 -23.72 -20.92
N LEU A 138 -9.11 -23.21 -20.75
CA LEU A 138 -8.29 -22.63 -21.81
C LEU A 138 -7.22 -23.62 -22.34
N GLY A 139 -7.09 -24.80 -21.72
CA GLY A 139 -6.09 -25.80 -22.05
C GLY A 139 -6.10 -26.24 -23.53
N PRO A 140 -7.23 -26.64 -24.11
CA PRO A 140 -7.32 -27.04 -25.51
C PRO A 140 -6.90 -25.94 -26.48
N TRP A 141 -7.33 -24.70 -26.22
CA TRP A 141 -6.96 -23.53 -27.04
C TRP A 141 -5.45 -23.25 -26.98
N MET A 142 -4.89 -23.29 -25.77
CA MET A 142 -3.47 -23.05 -25.56
C MET A 142 -2.60 -24.14 -26.19
N SER A 143 -3.00 -25.40 -26.10
CA SER A 143 -2.30 -26.51 -26.73
C SER A 143 -2.33 -26.40 -28.26
N ALA A 144 -3.43 -25.92 -28.84
CA ALA A 144 -3.53 -25.69 -30.29
C ALA A 144 -2.60 -24.57 -30.79
N HIS A 145 -2.22 -23.62 -29.92
CA HIS A 145 -1.34 -22.51 -30.28
C HIS A 145 0.07 -22.62 -29.69
N ASP A 146 0.48 -23.81 -29.20
CA ASP A 146 1.76 -24.09 -28.52
C ASP A 146 2.14 -23.04 -27.45
N PHE A 147 1.13 -22.50 -26.76
CA PHE A 147 1.32 -21.49 -25.70
C PHE A 147 1.23 -22.14 -24.32
N LYS A 148 2.32 -22.10 -23.54
CA LYS A 148 2.41 -22.69 -22.19
C LYS A 148 2.39 -21.62 -21.15
N VAL A 149 1.36 -21.66 -20.29
CA VAL A 149 1.26 -20.78 -19.09
C VAL A 149 1.76 -21.51 -17.86
N LEU A 150 1.23 -22.70 -17.58
CA LEU A 150 1.66 -23.48 -16.43
C LEU A 150 3.04 -24.06 -16.61
N PHE A 151 3.77 -24.18 -15.50
CA PHE A 151 5.15 -24.67 -15.44
C PHE A 151 6.10 -23.86 -16.33
N ALA A 152 5.76 -22.57 -16.51
CA ALA A 152 6.51 -21.62 -17.32
C ALA A 152 6.45 -20.22 -16.68
N VAL A 153 7.30 -19.31 -17.16
CA VAL A 153 7.40 -17.93 -16.65
C VAL A 153 6.05 -17.17 -16.69
N PRO A 154 5.21 -17.29 -17.74
CA PRO A 154 3.93 -16.59 -17.76
C PRO A 154 3.01 -16.95 -16.60
N GLY A 155 2.94 -18.21 -16.18
CA GLY A 155 2.13 -18.63 -15.03
C GLY A 155 2.63 -18.03 -13.72
N ILE A 156 3.95 -17.98 -13.53
CA ILE A 156 4.55 -17.34 -12.36
C ILE A 156 4.21 -15.84 -12.33
N VAL A 157 4.33 -15.16 -13.46
CA VAL A 157 3.99 -13.73 -13.58
C VAL A 157 2.50 -13.50 -13.28
N LEU A 158 1.59 -14.28 -13.88
CA LEU A 158 0.15 -14.17 -13.67
C LEU A 158 -0.22 -14.37 -12.18
N ALA A 159 0.33 -15.41 -11.54
CA ALA A 159 0.12 -15.67 -10.13
C ALA A 159 0.64 -14.50 -9.27
N THR A 160 1.83 -13.98 -9.57
CA THR A 160 2.43 -12.87 -8.85
C THR A 160 1.61 -11.58 -9.05
N VAL A 161 1.16 -11.27 -10.27
CA VAL A 161 0.29 -10.12 -10.56
C VAL A 161 -1.00 -10.23 -9.76
N PHE A 162 -1.68 -11.37 -9.81
CA PHE A 162 -2.94 -11.56 -9.12
C PHE A 162 -2.84 -11.32 -7.62
N ILE A 163 -1.81 -11.86 -6.97
CA ILE A 163 -1.62 -11.73 -5.51
C ILE A 163 -1.17 -10.32 -5.10
N SER A 164 -0.41 -9.63 -5.96
CA SER A 164 0.18 -8.33 -5.61
C SER A 164 -0.56 -7.12 -6.20
N PHE A 165 -1.50 -7.32 -7.12
CA PHE A 165 -2.33 -6.27 -7.73
C PHE A 165 -3.10 -5.41 -6.72
N PRO A 166 -3.74 -5.96 -5.66
CA PRO A 166 -4.54 -5.15 -4.75
C PRO A 166 -3.75 -4.09 -3.98
N PHE A 167 -2.45 -4.28 -3.80
CA PHE A 167 -1.63 -3.36 -2.99
C PHE A 167 -1.59 -1.95 -3.57
N VAL A 168 -1.50 -1.81 -4.90
CA VAL A 168 -1.52 -0.49 -5.55
C VAL A 168 -2.93 0.12 -5.48
N ALA A 169 -3.95 -0.65 -5.80
CA ALA A 169 -5.32 -0.15 -5.83
C ALA A 169 -5.80 0.31 -4.43
N ARG A 170 -5.55 -0.51 -3.40
CA ARG A 170 -5.98 -0.22 -2.02
C ARG A 170 -5.29 0.99 -1.40
N GLU A 171 -4.08 1.29 -1.85
CA GLU A 171 -3.35 2.48 -1.39
C GLU A 171 -3.90 3.76 -2.03
N LEU A 172 -4.31 3.68 -3.29
CA LEU A 172 -4.76 4.83 -4.06
C LEU A 172 -6.23 5.17 -3.85
N ILE A 173 -7.12 4.17 -3.72
CA ILE A 173 -8.57 4.39 -3.63
C ILE A 173 -8.95 5.37 -2.51
N PRO A 174 -8.57 5.16 -1.24
CA PRO A 174 -8.97 6.05 -0.16
C PRO A 174 -8.42 7.46 -0.33
N LEU A 175 -7.16 7.60 -0.77
CA LEU A 175 -6.56 8.90 -1.01
C LEU A 175 -7.29 9.68 -2.11
N MET A 176 -7.57 9.02 -3.25
CA MET A 176 -8.30 9.65 -4.35
C MET A 176 -9.74 10.01 -3.98
N GLN A 177 -10.38 9.21 -3.11
CA GLN A 177 -11.72 9.52 -2.59
C GLN A 177 -11.70 10.72 -1.64
N GLU A 178 -10.70 10.81 -0.77
CA GLU A 178 -10.52 11.93 0.17
C GLU A 178 -10.22 13.25 -0.58
N GLN A 179 -9.44 13.21 -1.65
CA GLN A 179 -9.15 14.37 -2.48
C GLN A 179 -10.37 14.91 -3.25
N GLY A 180 -11.43 14.10 -3.43
CA GLY A 180 -12.60 14.50 -4.20
C GLY A 180 -12.29 14.71 -5.70
N THR A 181 -13.11 15.51 -6.38
CA THR A 181 -13.01 15.77 -7.83
C THR A 181 -12.88 17.26 -8.17
N GLU A 182 -12.69 18.12 -7.19
CA GLU A 182 -12.76 19.57 -7.36
C GLU A 182 -11.63 20.09 -8.28
N GLU A 183 -10.42 19.59 -8.11
CA GLU A 183 -9.27 20.00 -8.91
C GLU A 183 -9.40 19.55 -10.37
N GLU A 184 -9.89 18.33 -10.60
CA GLU A 184 -10.16 17.82 -11.96
C GLU A 184 -11.28 18.61 -12.64
N GLN A 185 -12.34 18.96 -11.91
CA GLN A 185 -13.42 19.81 -12.44
C GLN A 185 -12.93 21.22 -12.79
N ALA A 186 -12.08 21.80 -11.96
CA ALA A 186 -11.46 23.09 -12.25
C ALA A 186 -10.60 23.02 -13.52
N ALA A 187 -9.79 21.98 -13.69
CA ALA A 187 -8.98 21.78 -14.89
C ALA A 187 -9.85 21.63 -16.16
N LEU A 188 -10.94 20.85 -16.09
CA LEU A 188 -11.91 20.71 -17.18
C LEU A 188 -12.59 22.03 -17.52
N SER A 189 -12.93 22.84 -16.52
CA SER A 189 -13.54 24.18 -16.71
C SER A 189 -12.59 25.15 -17.38
N LEU A 190 -11.28 24.97 -17.20
CA LEU A 190 -10.23 25.74 -17.88
C LEU A 190 -9.90 25.21 -19.29
N GLY A 191 -10.63 24.19 -19.78
CA GLY A 191 -10.48 23.64 -21.12
C GLY A 191 -9.51 22.48 -21.25
N ALA A 192 -9.02 21.91 -20.16
CA ALA A 192 -8.23 20.68 -20.20
C ALA A 192 -9.09 19.50 -20.65
N ASN A 193 -8.55 18.62 -21.49
CA ASN A 193 -9.20 17.36 -21.79
C ASN A 193 -8.93 16.30 -20.68
N GLY A 194 -9.68 15.19 -20.65
CA GLY A 194 -9.56 14.17 -19.60
C GLY A 194 -8.16 13.57 -19.49
N TRP A 195 -7.41 13.44 -20.60
CA TRP A 195 -6.04 12.94 -20.60
C TRP A 195 -5.05 13.96 -20.02
N GLN A 196 -5.24 15.23 -20.31
CA GLN A 196 -4.46 16.33 -19.70
C GLN A 196 -4.75 16.44 -18.20
N THR A 197 -6.01 16.35 -17.80
CA THR A 197 -6.42 16.33 -16.39
C THR A 197 -5.77 15.18 -15.65
N PHE A 198 -5.76 13.97 -16.21
CA PHE A 198 -5.10 12.81 -15.60
C PHE A 198 -3.60 13.03 -15.39
N TRP A 199 -2.87 13.47 -16.43
CA TRP A 199 -1.41 13.59 -16.36
C TRP A 199 -0.92 14.80 -15.56
N TYR A 200 -1.65 15.93 -15.62
CA TYR A 200 -1.20 17.18 -14.99
C TYR A 200 -1.83 17.45 -13.62
N VAL A 201 -2.96 16.81 -13.30
CA VAL A 201 -3.66 17.00 -12.03
C VAL A 201 -3.69 15.70 -11.22
N THR A 202 -4.40 14.68 -11.72
CA THR A 202 -4.64 13.45 -10.94
C THR A 202 -3.34 12.71 -10.58
N LEU A 203 -2.49 12.43 -11.56
CA LEU A 203 -1.27 11.66 -11.35
C LEU A 203 -0.24 12.35 -10.43
N PRO A 204 0.03 13.67 -10.57
CA PRO A 204 0.91 14.38 -9.65
C PRO A 204 0.40 14.38 -8.20
N ASN A 205 -0.92 14.47 -8.01
CA ASN A 205 -1.53 14.48 -6.67
C ASN A 205 -1.40 13.16 -5.95
N VAL A 206 -1.44 12.04 -6.69
CA VAL A 206 -1.37 10.70 -6.10
C VAL A 206 0.03 10.07 -6.18
N LYS A 207 1.02 10.75 -6.73
CA LYS A 207 2.36 10.19 -7.01
C LYS A 207 3.03 9.53 -5.81
N TRP A 208 2.84 10.05 -4.62
CA TRP A 208 3.47 9.53 -3.41
C TRP A 208 2.78 8.26 -2.92
N ALA A 209 1.46 8.23 -2.91
CA ALA A 209 0.71 7.02 -2.59
C ALA A 209 0.93 5.93 -3.66
N LEU A 210 1.01 6.33 -4.93
CA LEU A 210 1.34 5.43 -6.02
C LEU A 210 2.72 4.80 -5.81
N LEU A 211 3.73 5.59 -5.48
CA LEU A 211 5.08 5.09 -5.19
C LEU A 211 5.08 4.16 -3.97
N TYR A 212 4.31 4.49 -2.95
CA TYR A 212 4.13 3.64 -1.78
C TYR A 212 3.47 2.29 -2.13
N GLY A 213 2.36 2.31 -2.87
CA GLY A 213 1.67 1.12 -3.35
C GLY A 213 2.58 0.23 -4.22
N VAL A 214 3.41 0.85 -5.07
CA VAL A 214 4.42 0.15 -5.89
C VAL A 214 5.47 -0.54 -5.01
N ILE A 215 5.98 0.12 -3.98
CA ILE A 215 6.96 -0.46 -3.04
C ILE A 215 6.36 -1.67 -2.31
N LEU A 216 5.11 -1.56 -1.82
CA LEU A 216 4.42 -2.67 -1.17
C LEU A 216 4.15 -3.83 -2.13
N SER A 217 3.68 -3.54 -3.34
CA SER A 217 3.45 -4.52 -4.39
C SER A 217 4.74 -5.27 -4.76
N ASN A 218 5.88 -4.55 -4.85
CA ASN A 218 7.19 -5.14 -5.12
C ASN A 218 7.65 -6.08 -3.99
N ALA A 219 7.54 -5.65 -2.74
CA ALA A 219 7.90 -6.48 -1.60
C ALA A 219 7.07 -7.76 -1.56
N ARG A 220 5.76 -7.65 -1.85
CA ARG A 220 4.86 -8.79 -1.92
C ARG A 220 5.17 -9.73 -3.08
N ALA A 221 5.45 -9.18 -4.25
CA ALA A 221 5.78 -9.94 -5.47
C ALA A 221 7.05 -10.77 -5.31
N MET A 222 8.11 -10.19 -4.72
CA MET A 222 9.39 -10.90 -4.53
C MET A 222 9.32 -12.02 -3.49
N GLY A 223 8.43 -11.92 -2.50
CA GLY A 223 8.20 -12.94 -1.49
C GLY A 223 7.09 -13.93 -1.83
N GLU A 224 6.55 -13.91 -3.07
CA GLU A 224 5.45 -14.81 -3.41
C GLU A 224 5.90 -16.26 -3.46
N PHE A 225 5.23 -17.08 -2.65
CA PHE A 225 5.48 -18.51 -2.54
C PHE A 225 4.23 -19.32 -2.87
N GLY A 226 3.11 -19.04 -2.23
CA GLY A 226 1.94 -19.89 -2.21
C GLY A 226 1.34 -20.19 -3.60
N ALA A 227 1.00 -19.17 -4.38
CA ALA A 227 0.44 -19.36 -5.71
C ALA A 227 1.50 -19.85 -6.69
N VAL A 228 2.73 -19.32 -6.58
CA VAL A 228 3.85 -19.70 -7.43
C VAL A 228 4.26 -21.15 -7.24
N SER A 229 4.20 -21.70 -6.02
CA SER A 229 4.52 -23.11 -5.76
C SER A 229 3.64 -24.07 -6.57
N VAL A 230 2.38 -23.71 -6.76
CA VAL A 230 1.43 -24.52 -7.54
C VAL A 230 1.66 -24.41 -9.05
N VAL A 231 1.86 -23.16 -9.54
CA VAL A 231 1.92 -22.93 -11.01
C VAL A 231 3.29 -23.14 -11.60
N SER A 232 4.37 -23.16 -10.80
CA SER A 232 5.75 -23.27 -11.28
C SER A 232 6.19 -24.68 -11.64
N GLY A 233 5.63 -25.70 -10.97
CA GLY A 233 6.05 -27.10 -11.13
C GLY A 233 7.43 -27.43 -10.58
N HIS A 234 8.06 -26.55 -9.80
CA HIS A 234 9.33 -26.74 -9.07
C HIS A 234 10.51 -27.17 -9.96
N ILE A 235 10.59 -26.74 -11.23
CA ILE A 235 11.65 -27.14 -12.15
C ILE A 235 12.91 -26.33 -11.86
N ARG A 236 13.95 -26.99 -11.31
CA ARG A 236 15.24 -26.35 -11.02
C ARG A 236 15.84 -25.68 -12.23
N GLY A 237 16.38 -24.49 -12.04
CA GLY A 237 17.02 -23.72 -13.08
C GLY A 237 16.10 -23.12 -14.13
N LYS A 238 14.78 -23.39 -14.07
CA LYS A 238 13.79 -22.92 -15.07
C LYS A 238 12.64 -22.14 -14.44
N THR A 239 11.93 -22.70 -13.44
CA THR A 239 10.71 -22.14 -12.89
C THR A 239 10.73 -21.95 -11.37
N ASN A 240 11.87 -22.16 -10.72
CA ASN A 240 12.01 -21.88 -9.31
C ASN A 240 12.32 -20.40 -9.08
N THR A 241 11.48 -19.75 -8.30
CA THR A 241 11.76 -18.44 -7.69
C THR A 241 12.62 -18.63 -6.42
N VAL A 242 13.14 -17.53 -5.88
CA VAL A 242 13.98 -17.57 -4.66
C VAL A 242 13.25 -18.26 -3.48
N PRO A 243 11.96 -17.94 -3.15
CA PRO A 243 11.26 -18.66 -2.09
C PRO A 243 11.16 -20.17 -2.32
N LEU A 244 10.89 -20.61 -3.56
CA LEU A 244 10.83 -22.03 -3.90
C LEU A 244 12.20 -22.70 -3.82
N HIS A 245 13.25 -22.01 -4.23
CA HIS A 245 14.61 -22.53 -4.15
C HIS A 245 15.06 -22.72 -2.69
N VAL A 246 14.68 -21.79 -1.81
CA VAL A 246 14.91 -21.93 -0.36
C VAL A 246 14.21 -23.17 0.20
N GLU A 247 12.95 -23.39 -0.18
CA GLU A 247 12.19 -24.59 0.22
C GLU A 247 12.89 -25.89 -0.21
N ILE A 248 13.35 -25.94 -1.47
CA ILE A 248 14.05 -27.12 -2.02
C ILE A 248 15.33 -27.38 -1.22
N LEU A 249 16.16 -26.38 -1.01
CA LEU A 249 17.39 -26.51 -0.24
C LEU A 249 17.13 -26.95 1.20
N TYR A 250 16.06 -26.44 1.81
CA TYR A 250 15.64 -26.81 3.17
C TYR A 250 15.21 -28.28 3.23
N ASN A 251 14.42 -28.75 2.25
CA ASN A 251 13.96 -30.13 2.15
C ASN A 251 15.12 -31.11 1.83
N GLU A 252 16.19 -30.63 1.24
CA GLU A 252 17.44 -31.38 1.00
C GLU A 252 18.38 -31.36 2.21
N TYR A 253 17.95 -30.78 3.35
CA TYR A 253 18.78 -30.63 4.55
C TYR A 253 20.04 -29.77 4.36
N ASN A 254 20.11 -28.97 3.28
CA ASN A 254 21.18 -28.00 3.06
C ASN A 254 20.81 -26.64 3.72
N PHE A 255 20.74 -26.64 5.02
CA PHE A 255 20.26 -25.50 5.80
C PHE A 255 21.11 -24.23 5.58
N VAL A 256 22.44 -24.39 5.50
CA VAL A 256 23.35 -23.24 5.31
C VAL A 256 23.04 -22.54 3.97
N ALA A 257 22.91 -23.28 2.89
CA ALA A 257 22.56 -22.71 1.60
C ALA A 257 21.11 -22.14 1.59
N ALA A 258 20.15 -22.85 2.20
CA ALA A 258 18.78 -22.39 2.31
C ALA A 258 18.70 -21.04 3.04
N PHE A 259 19.31 -20.92 4.22
CA PHE A 259 19.30 -19.67 5.00
C PHE A 259 20.16 -18.58 4.37
N SER A 260 21.24 -18.93 3.66
CA SER A 260 22.01 -17.94 2.89
C SER A 260 21.18 -17.31 1.78
N VAL A 261 20.48 -18.12 1.00
CA VAL A 261 19.58 -17.61 -0.06
C VAL A 261 18.37 -16.88 0.53
N ALA A 262 17.80 -17.39 1.65
CA ALA A 262 16.72 -16.72 2.36
C ALA A 262 17.14 -15.34 2.90
N SER A 263 18.37 -15.18 3.35
CA SER A 263 18.91 -13.90 3.83
C SER A 263 18.87 -12.80 2.77
N LEU A 264 18.95 -13.16 1.48
CA LEU A 264 18.78 -12.20 0.37
C LEU A 264 17.39 -11.59 0.36
N LEU A 265 16.34 -12.40 0.54
CA LEU A 265 14.96 -11.89 0.63
C LEU A 265 14.77 -11.00 1.86
N VAL A 266 15.38 -11.39 2.98
CA VAL A 266 15.36 -10.59 4.21
C VAL A 266 16.05 -9.24 4.00
N MET A 267 17.23 -9.23 3.39
CA MET A 267 17.95 -7.99 3.05
C MET A 267 17.13 -7.11 2.13
N LEU A 268 16.50 -7.70 1.12
CA LEU A 268 15.64 -6.97 0.20
C LEU A 268 14.41 -6.38 0.92
N ALA A 269 13.77 -7.13 1.82
CA ALA A 269 12.67 -6.65 2.63
C ALA A 269 13.11 -5.48 3.54
N LEU A 270 14.29 -5.57 4.16
CA LEU A 270 14.85 -4.49 4.99
C LEU A 270 15.15 -3.23 4.15
N VAL A 271 15.72 -3.39 2.95
CA VAL A 271 15.97 -2.27 2.03
C VAL A 271 14.64 -1.63 1.61
N THR A 272 13.64 -2.44 1.26
CA THR A 272 12.29 -1.95 0.90
C THR A 272 11.65 -1.18 2.05
N LEU A 273 11.76 -1.70 3.29
CA LEU A 273 11.26 -1.03 4.49
C LEU A 273 12.00 0.29 4.77
N ALA A 274 13.31 0.30 4.59
CA ALA A 274 14.12 1.52 4.74
C ALA A 274 13.71 2.59 3.72
N ILE A 275 13.56 2.21 2.43
CA ILE A 275 13.10 3.12 1.38
C ILE A 275 11.70 3.65 1.71
N LYS A 276 10.77 2.79 2.12
CA LYS A 276 9.44 3.16 2.58
C LYS A 276 9.49 4.23 3.68
N THR A 277 10.24 3.96 4.74
CA THR A 277 10.34 4.87 5.90
C THR A 277 10.97 6.21 5.53
N LEU A 278 11.97 6.22 4.66
CA LEU A 278 12.58 7.46 4.16
C LEU A 278 11.61 8.27 3.32
N LEU A 279 10.78 7.59 2.52
CA LEU A 279 9.75 8.23 1.69
C LEU A 279 8.66 8.86 2.56
N GLU A 280 8.16 8.13 3.55
CA GLU A 280 7.16 8.62 4.51
C GLU A 280 7.66 9.87 5.26
N ARG A 281 8.90 9.86 5.72
CA ARG A 281 9.50 11.02 6.38
C ARG A 281 9.59 12.23 5.47
N LYS A 282 10.01 12.05 4.21
CA LYS A 282 10.05 13.14 3.23
C LYS A 282 8.66 13.70 2.94
N LEU A 283 7.66 12.84 2.79
CA LEU A 283 6.28 13.26 2.55
C LEU A 283 5.72 14.06 3.74
N GLN A 284 5.91 13.58 4.97
CA GLN A 284 5.50 14.29 6.18
C GLN A 284 6.18 15.65 6.30
N GLN A 285 7.47 15.75 5.98
CA GLN A 285 8.19 17.02 5.95
C GLN A 285 7.65 17.98 4.90
N GLN A 286 7.33 17.49 3.70
CA GLN A 286 6.74 18.34 2.64
C GLN A 286 5.36 18.85 3.03
N MET A 287 4.50 18.00 3.61
CA MET A 287 3.19 18.43 4.09
C MET A 287 3.31 19.42 5.26
N ALA A 288 4.22 19.19 6.19
CA ALA A 288 4.46 20.13 7.29
C ALA A 288 5.00 21.49 6.78
N ASN A 289 5.88 21.50 5.79
CA ASN A 289 6.40 22.72 5.18
C ASN A 289 5.31 23.46 4.39
N ALA A 290 4.45 22.74 3.65
CA ALA A 290 3.31 23.32 2.94
C ALA A 290 2.29 23.94 3.91
N ALA A 291 2.01 23.28 5.02
CA ALA A 291 1.13 23.81 6.07
C ALA A 291 1.74 25.01 6.83
N ALA A 292 3.06 25.12 6.86
CA ALA A 292 3.79 26.24 7.49
C ALA A 292 4.04 27.41 6.51
N ASP A 293 3.66 27.30 5.24
CA ASP A 293 3.83 28.37 4.25
C ASP A 293 2.98 29.58 4.66
N PRO A 294 3.59 30.77 4.83
CA PRO A 294 2.87 32.00 5.18
C PRO A 294 1.75 32.37 4.19
N GLY A 295 1.84 31.92 2.94
CA GLY A 295 0.81 32.10 1.91
C GLY A 295 -0.44 31.30 2.24
N VAL A 296 -0.30 30.03 2.59
CA VAL A 296 -1.40 29.13 2.96
C VAL A 296 -2.06 29.60 4.26
N LEU A 297 -1.25 29.95 5.29
CA LEU A 297 -1.75 30.45 6.56
C LEU A 297 -2.55 31.77 6.40
N ARG A 298 -2.14 32.64 5.48
CA ARG A 298 -2.90 33.87 5.18
C ARG A 298 -4.21 33.57 4.45
N LEU A 299 -4.23 32.59 3.57
CA LEU A 299 -5.44 32.17 2.85
C LEU A 299 -6.46 31.54 3.81
N ASP A 300 -6.02 30.65 4.69
CA ASP A 300 -6.86 30.05 5.70
C ASP A 300 -7.42 31.09 6.69
N ALA A 301 -6.59 32.04 7.11
CA ALA A 301 -7.03 33.13 7.96
C ALA A 301 -8.06 34.02 7.24
N ALA A 302 -7.88 34.29 5.94
CA ALA A 302 -8.81 35.06 5.13
C ALA A 302 -10.13 34.31 4.88
N LEU A 303 -10.08 33.00 4.67
CA LEU A 303 -11.27 32.16 4.52
C LEU A 303 -12.06 32.05 5.82
N HIS A 304 -11.40 31.84 6.95
CA HIS A 304 -12.03 31.84 8.25
C HIS A 304 -12.71 33.18 8.57
N SER A 305 -12.03 34.30 8.31
CA SER A 305 -12.61 35.63 8.52
C SER A 305 -13.82 35.91 7.61
N SER A 306 -13.80 35.41 6.37
CA SER A 306 -14.93 35.53 5.44
C SER A 306 -16.14 34.68 5.87
N HIS A 307 -15.90 33.44 6.35
CA HIS A 307 -16.94 32.59 6.89
C HIS A 307 -17.59 33.15 8.18
N GLU A 308 -16.79 33.73 9.04
CA GLU A 308 -17.27 34.41 10.25
C GLU A 308 -18.15 35.63 9.92
N GLN A 309 -17.73 36.46 8.94
CA GLN A 309 -18.53 37.60 8.46
C GLN A 309 -19.83 37.18 7.76
N VAL A 310 -19.82 36.06 7.01
CA VAL A 310 -21.04 35.52 6.39
C VAL A 310 -21.99 34.98 7.45
N GLY A 311 -21.47 34.25 8.45
CA GLY A 311 -22.25 33.75 9.57
C GLY A 311 -22.88 34.88 10.41
N GLU A 312 -22.12 35.94 10.67
CA GLU A 312 -22.60 37.12 11.41
C GLU A 312 -23.68 37.89 10.64
N ARG A 313 -23.51 38.09 9.34
CA ARG A 313 -24.54 38.69 8.47
C ARG A 313 -25.79 37.85 8.35
N ALA A 314 -25.68 36.52 8.31
CA ALA A 314 -26.83 35.62 8.33
C ALA A 314 -27.61 35.69 9.66
N THR A 315 -26.89 35.77 10.79
CA THR A 315 -27.49 35.89 12.11
C THR A 315 -28.18 37.24 12.28
N ILE A 316 -27.57 38.34 11.84
CA ILE A 316 -28.17 39.69 11.86
C ILE A 316 -29.38 39.76 10.94
N GLY A 317 -29.32 39.12 9.76
CA GLY A 317 -30.45 39.02 8.83
C GLY A 317 -31.64 38.25 9.44
N ALA A 318 -31.38 37.12 10.08
CA ALA A 318 -32.40 36.33 10.77
C ALA A 318 -33.04 37.09 11.95
N ALA A 319 -32.22 37.78 12.76
CA ALA A 319 -32.70 38.63 13.85
C ALA A 319 -33.57 39.81 13.35
N ARG A 320 -33.21 40.38 12.21
CA ARG A 320 -33.98 41.47 11.61
C ARG A 320 -35.32 41.02 11.02
N ILE A 321 -35.38 39.83 10.47
CA ILE A 321 -36.64 39.21 10.01
C ILE A 321 -37.52 38.87 11.19
N PHE A 322 -36.96 38.35 12.29
CA PHE A 322 -37.71 38.04 13.51
C PHE A 322 -38.34 39.28 14.16
N LEU A 323 -37.61 40.40 14.20
CA LEU A 323 -38.11 41.67 14.72
C LEU A 323 -39.21 42.29 13.88
N LEU A 324 -39.21 42.08 12.55
CA LEU A 324 -40.24 42.60 11.65
C LEU A 324 -41.53 41.75 11.66
N THR A 325 -41.44 40.49 12.12
CA THR A 325 -42.64 39.62 12.21
C THR A 325 -43.33 39.65 13.56
N THR A 326 -42.77 40.35 14.58
CA THR A 326 -43.32 40.42 15.95
C THR A 326 -43.95 41.78 16.29
N VAL A 327 -44.23 42.65 15.31
CA VAL A 327 -45.00 43.87 15.58
C VAL A 327 -46.49 43.52 15.64
N PRO A 328 -47.17 43.56 16.80
CA PRO A 328 -48.60 43.38 16.86
C PRO A 328 -49.28 44.58 16.26
N THR A 329 -50.13 44.36 15.23
CA THR A 329 -51.12 45.34 14.78
C THR A 329 -52.13 45.59 15.87
N ALA A 330 -52.06 46.77 16.51
CA ALA A 330 -53.10 47.30 17.36
C ALA A 330 -54.15 47.97 16.51
#